data_a97d1562658049ba3ad71b1d410a172d
#
_entry.id   a97d1562658049ba3ad71b1d410a172d
#
_cell.length_a   1.000
_cell.length_b   1.000
_cell.length_c   1.000
_cell.angle_alpha   90.00
_cell.angle_beta   90.00
_cell.angle_gamma   90.00
#
_symmetry.space_group_name_H-M   'P 1'
#
loop_
_entity.id
_entity.type
_entity.pdbx_description
1 polymer ?
#
loop_
_entity_poly.entity_id
_entity_poly.type
_entity_poly.pdbx_seq_one_letter_code
_entity_poly.pdbx_strand_id
1 'polypeptide(L)'
;MKLYNVTGYLIILAYLLACMYSAPAHLGPWIGLLIGGIYFVFCWFLAGLYLADVLHLGIAHRSLDYKEWFIKAVTVVNNTFGIYVDPIAWVNRHRLHHKNSDHDGDPNKLASDGFWRTMVLCVLPYRCQENLAGDDILQSRTLRITASPLYAIVAQSFSFYLLWKIAGSLKFALVMWFGMRIFALWVNMIQNYWTHTRDFGYRRYLDEHDNAMNIGEWLPVTATFSACLQNNHHHYPTLLRLSHDESEYDFGFLTVKVMKSLGLVKATSRGEIIPNDVPLDALGF
;
A
#
# COMPACT_ATOMS: atom_id res chain seq x y z
N MET A 1 11.42 -9.22 19.19
CA MET A 1 10.57 -8.92 18.00
C MET A 1 9.82 -7.62 18.30
N LYS A 2 9.85 -6.63 17.39
CA LYS A 2 9.22 -5.33 17.61
C LYS A 2 7.68 -5.45 17.61
N LEU A 3 7.00 -4.57 18.34
CA LEU A 3 5.55 -4.64 18.57
C LEU A 3 4.74 -4.69 17.27
N TYR A 4 5.07 -3.83 16.29
CA TYR A 4 4.37 -3.81 15.00
C TYR A 4 4.45 -5.15 14.25
N ASN A 5 5.58 -5.84 14.35
CA ASN A 5 5.78 -7.12 13.68
C ASN A 5 4.96 -8.23 14.37
N VAL A 6 4.97 -8.27 15.73
CA VAL A 6 4.08 -9.17 16.49
C VAL A 6 2.61 -8.94 16.14
N THR A 7 2.19 -7.68 16.10
CA THR A 7 0.81 -7.31 15.81
C THR A 7 0.39 -7.79 14.42
N GLY A 8 1.25 -7.66 13.40
CA GLY A 8 0.98 -8.17 12.05
C GLY A 8 0.73 -9.67 12.01
N TYR A 9 1.60 -10.46 12.64
CA TYR A 9 1.40 -11.92 12.73
C TYR A 9 0.12 -12.28 13.48
N LEU A 10 -0.18 -11.58 14.58
CA LEU A 10 -1.42 -11.83 15.34
C LEU A 10 -2.67 -11.50 14.53
N ILE A 11 -2.67 -10.41 13.74
CA ILE A 11 -3.79 -10.06 12.85
C ILE A 11 -4.01 -11.16 11.81
N ILE A 12 -2.93 -11.63 11.16
CA ILE A 12 -3.03 -12.69 10.15
C ILE A 12 -3.53 -14.00 10.79
N LEU A 13 -2.98 -14.39 11.92
CA LEU A 13 -3.40 -15.60 12.63
C LEU A 13 -4.87 -15.51 13.06
N ALA A 14 -5.27 -14.40 13.68
CA ALA A 14 -6.65 -14.17 14.09
C ALA A 14 -7.62 -14.19 12.92
N TYR A 15 -7.24 -13.59 11.80
CA TYR A 15 -8.01 -13.63 10.56
C TYR A 15 -8.21 -15.07 10.06
N LEU A 16 -7.14 -15.84 9.94
CA LEU A 16 -7.20 -17.23 9.44
C LEU A 16 -8.03 -18.12 10.36
N LEU A 17 -7.86 -18.00 11.69
CA LEU A 17 -8.67 -18.73 12.66
C LEU A 17 -10.15 -18.31 12.58
N ALA A 18 -10.43 -17.00 12.46
CA ALA A 18 -11.81 -16.52 12.30
C ALA A 18 -12.46 -17.05 11.01
N CYS A 19 -11.71 -17.16 9.92
CA CYS A 19 -12.20 -17.81 8.68
C CYS A 19 -12.52 -19.28 8.90
N MET A 20 -11.66 -20.03 9.60
CA MET A 20 -11.93 -21.42 9.97
C MET A 20 -13.23 -21.61 10.73
N TYR A 21 -13.42 -20.80 11.77
CA TYR A 21 -14.59 -20.94 12.70
C TYR A 21 -15.87 -20.30 12.18
N SER A 22 -15.78 -19.37 11.22
CA SER A 22 -16.98 -18.74 10.63
C SER A 22 -17.47 -19.43 9.35
N ALA A 23 -16.70 -20.36 8.81
CA ALA A 23 -17.07 -21.11 7.60
C ALA A 23 -18.43 -21.83 7.77
N PRO A 24 -19.26 -21.86 6.71
CA PRO A 24 -20.51 -22.63 6.74
C PRO A 24 -20.24 -24.12 6.98
N ALA A 25 -21.15 -24.81 7.68
CA ALA A 25 -20.96 -26.22 8.06
C ALA A 25 -20.70 -27.15 6.87
N HIS A 26 -21.32 -26.87 5.72
CA HIS A 26 -21.15 -27.68 4.50
C HIS A 26 -19.75 -27.58 3.86
N LEU A 27 -19.00 -26.49 4.15
CA LEU A 27 -17.61 -26.32 3.70
C LEU A 27 -16.63 -26.90 4.72
N GLY A 28 -16.95 -26.79 5.99
CA GLY A 28 -16.05 -27.17 7.08
C GLY A 28 -14.88 -26.18 7.28
N PRO A 29 -14.13 -26.35 8.39
CA PRO A 29 -13.14 -25.38 8.82
C PRO A 29 -11.93 -25.24 7.89
N TRP A 30 -11.47 -26.35 7.30
CA TRP A 30 -10.28 -26.36 6.44
C TRP A 30 -10.52 -25.67 5.08
N ILE A 31 -11.71 -25.87 4.50
CA ILE A 31 -12.09 -25.18 3.26
C ILE A 31 -12.32 -23.70 3.57
N GLY A 32 -12.90 -23.37 4.72
CA GLY A 32 -13.01 -21.98 5.17
C GLY A 32 -11.67 -21.27 5.32
N LEU A 33 -10.68 -21.96 5.89
CA LEU A 33 -9.31 -21.48 5.98
C LEU A 33 -8.70 -21.23 4.59
N LEU A 34 -8.86 -22.18 3.66
CA LEU A 34 -8.35 -22.07 2.30
C LEU A 34 -8.98 -20.90 1.53
N ILE A 35 -10.31 -20.78 1.57
CA ILE A 35 -11.04 -19.68 0.90
C ILE A 35 -10.64 -18.33 1.51
N GLY A 36 -10.58 -18.23 2.84
CA GLY A 36 -10.11 -17.05 3.53
C GLY A 36 -8.68 -16.67 3.17
N GLY A 37 -7.78 -17.64 3.09
CA GLY A 37 -6.39 -17.46 2.66
C GLY A 37 -6.27 -16.95 1.23
N ILE A 38 -7.02 -17.54 0.30
CA ILE A 38 -7.05 -17.08 -1.11
C ILE A 38 -7.57 -15.65 -1.21
N TYR A 39 -8.67 -15.32 -0.51
CA TYR A 39 -9.21 -13.96 -0.48
C TYR A 39 -8.21 -12.97 0.13
N PHE A 40 -7.50 -13.37 1.20
CA PHE A 40 -6.45 -12.56 1.81
C PHE A 40 -5.34 -12.24 0.81
N VAL A 41 -4.76 -13.26 0.18
CA VAL A 41 -3.66 -13.09 -0.79
C VAL A 41 -4.11 -12.24 -1.97
N PHE A 42 -5.32 -12.46 -2.48
CA PHE A 42 -5.89 -11.67 -3.57
C PHE A 42 -6.00 -10.19 -3.21
N CYS A 43 -6.63 -9.86 -2.07
CA CYS A 43 -6.82 -8.47 -1.67
C CYS A 43 -5.48 -7.79 -1.32
N TRP A 44 -4.59 -8.48 -0.61
CA TRP A 44 -3.27 -7.97 -0.27
C TRP A 44 -2.44 -7.67 -1.51
N PHE A 45 -2.31 -8.64 -2.43
CA PHE A 45 -1.51 -8.47 -3.63
C PHE A 45 -2.05 -7.36 -4.54
N LEU A 46 -3.36 -7.32 -4.72
CA LEU A 46 -4.02 -6.32 -5.55
C LEU A 46 -3.87 -4.91 -4.96
N ALA A 47 -4.03 -4.77 -3.64
CA ALA A 47 -3.84 -3.48 -2.97
C ALA A 47 -2.38 -3.03 -3.01
N GLY A 48 -1.41 -3.93 -2.81
CA GLY A 48 0.00 -3.64 -2.91
C GLY A 48 0.41 -3.20 -4.31
N LEU A 49 0.03 -3.97 -5.34
CA LEU A 49 0.25 -3.61 -6.74
C LEU A 49 -0.34 -2.23 -7.07
N TYR A 50 -1.55 -1.95 -6.60
CA TYR A 50 -2.21 -0.68 -6.87
C TYR A 50 -1.57 0.48 -6.12
N LEU A 51 -1.35 0.33 -4.80
CA LEU A 51 -0.85 1.42 -3.97
C LEU A 51 0.65 1.65 -4.15
N ALA A 52 1.47 0.60 -4.03
CA ALA A 52 2.92 0.76 -4.04
C ALA A 52 3.48 0.95 -5.45
N ASP A 53 2.98 0.20 -6.43
CA ASP A 53 3.54 0.26 -7.77
C ASP A 53 2.80 1.30 -8.64
N VAL A 54 1.47 1.20 -8.79
CA VAL A 54 0.73 2.05 -9.73
C VAL A 54 0.56 3.48 -9.21
N LEU A 55 -0.01 3.67 -8.02
CA LEU A 55 -0.24 5.02 -7.49
C LEU A 55 1.05 5.69 -7.02
N HIS A 56 1.91 4.97 -6.31
CA HIS A 56 3.11 5.49 -5.70
C HIS A 56 4.22 5.72 -6.75
N LEU A 57 4.87 4.66 -7.22
CA LEU A 57 5.98 4.78 -8.17
C LEU A 57 5.52 5.27 -9.55
N GLY A 58 4.36 4.81 -10.01
CA GLY A 58 3.84 5.19 -11.33
C GLY A 58 3.33 6.61 -11.39
N ILE A 59 2.30 6.92 -10.61
CA ILE A 59 1.58 8.19 -10.74
C ILE A 59 2.18 9.28 -9.86
N ALA A 60 2.42 9.02 -8.56
CA ALA A 60 2.90 10.06 -7.66
C ALA A 60 4.32 10.51 -8.01
N HIS A 61 5.27 9.58 -8.14
CA HIS A 61 6.66 9.87 -8.46
C HIS A 61 6.98 9.92 -9.95
N ARG A 62 6.10 9.39 -10.80
CA ARG A 62 6.32 9.31 -12.25
C ARG A 62 7.58 8.54 -12.64
N SER A 63 7.94 7.53 -11.85
CA SER A 63 9.12 6.68 -12.07
C SER A 63 8.85 5.53 -13.03
N LEU A 64 7.58 5.15 -13.16
CA LEU A 64 7.11 4.08 -14.03
C LEU A 64 6.05 4.61 -15.00
N ASP A 65 6.19 4.21 -16.28
CA ASP A 65 5.21 4.49 -17.33
C ASP A 65 4.49 3.19 -17.68
N TYR A 66 3.23 3.11 -17.29
CA TYR A 66 2.37 1.94 -17.49
C TYR A 66 1.57 2.03 -18.77
N LYS A 67 1.25 0.89 -19.36
CA LYS A 67 0.21 0.84 -20.38
C LYS A 67 -1.11 1.36 -19.82
N GLU A 68 -1.75 2.28 -20.52
CA GLU A 68 -2.96 2.97 -20.07
C GLU A 68 -4.10 2.00 -19.66
N TRP A 69 -4.30 0.94 -20.47
CA TRP A 69 -5.30 -0.08 -20.15
C TRP A 69 -5.01 -0.79 -18.82
N PHE A 70 -3.73 -0.99 -18.51
CA PHE A 70 -3.31 -1.68 -17.29
C PHE A 70 -3.63 -0.84 -16.04
N ILE A 71 -3.29 0.46 -16.07
CA ILE A 71 -3.68 1.39 -14.99
C ILE A 71 -5.20 1.37 -14.78
N LYS A 72 -5.97 1.46 -15.87
CA LYS A 72 -7.44 1.44 -15.81
C LYS A 72 -7.95 0.14 -15.19
N ALA A 73 -7.44 -0.99 -15.66
CA ALA A 73 -7.84 -2.31 -15.17
C ALA A 73 -7.51 -2.49 -13.67
N VAL A 74 -6.27 -2.22 -13.28
CA VAL A 74 -5.84 -2.37 -11.88
C VAL A 74 -6.63 -1.44 -10.97
N THR A 75 -6.84 -0.17 -11.38
CA THR A 75 -7.64 0.80 -10.61
C THR A 75 -9.08 0.30 -10.40
N VAL A 76 -9.76 -0.11 -11.47
CA VAL A 76 -11.15 -0.57 -11.38
C VAL A 76 -11.25 -1.86 -10.57
N VAL A 77 -10.36 -2.83 -10.81
CA VAL A 77 -10.40 -4.13 -10.13
C VAL A 77 -10.08 -3.96 -8.64
N ASN A 78 -9.04 -3.19 -8.28
CA ASN A 78 -8.73 -2.93 -6.87
C ASN A 78 -9.86 -2.18 -6.17
N ASN A 79 -10.36 -1.09 -6.75
CA ASN A 79 -11.37 -0.26 -6.12
C ASN A 79 -12.76 -0.91 -6.08
N THR A 80 -12.98 -1.98 -6.86
CA THR A 80 -14.20 -2.79 -6.78
C THR A 80 -14.03 -3.98 -5.84
N PHE A 81 -13.00 -4.79 -6.01
CA PHE A 81 -12.87 -6.10 -5.34
C PHE A 81 -11.82 -6.15 -4.22
N GLY A 82 -10.90 -5.20 -4.20
CA GLY A 82 -9.85 -5.09 -3.19
C GLY A 82 -10.19 -4.08 -2.09
N ILE A 83 -9.14 -3.36 -1.67
CA ILE A 83 -9.24 -2.27 -0.69
C ILE A 83 -9.44 -0.96 -1.45
N TYR A 84 -10.59 -0.34 -1.26
CA TYR A 84 -10.90 0.94 -1.91
C TYR A 84 -9.92 2.04 -1.48
N VAL A 85 -9.45 2.78 -2.46
CA VAL A 85 -8.62 3.99 -2.27
C VAL A 85 -9.08 5.05 -3.26
N ASP A 86 -9.31 6.27 -2.79
CA ASP A 86 -9.47 7.43 -3.67
C ASP A 86 -8.12 7.78 -4.31
N PRO A 87 -7.93 7.52 -5.63
CA PRO A 87 -6.63 7.70 -6.27
C PRO A 87 -6.18 9.16 -6.33
N ILE A 88 -7.12 10.10 -6.46
CA ILE A 88 -6.82 11.53 -6.57
C ILE A 88 -6.39 12.06 -5.20
N ALA A 89 -7.17 11.76 -4.16
CA ALA A 89 -6.85 12.17 -2.80
C ALA A 89 -5.54 11.53 -2.32
N TRP A 90 -5.30 10.25 -2.63
CA TRP A 90 -4.10 9.55 -2.23
C TRP A 90 -2.83 10.16 -2.84
N VAL A 91 -2.83 10.38 -4.16
CA VAL A 91 -1.66 10.95 -4.85
C VAL A 91 -1.39 12.38 -4.43
N ASN A 92 -2.45 13.19 -4.26
CA ASN A 92 -2.32 14.54 -3.76
C ASN A 92 -1.70 14.57 -2.35
N ARG A 93 -2.21 13.73 -1.45
CA ARG A 93 -1.70 13.57 -0.09
C ARG A 93 -0.23 13.14 -0.08
N HIS A 94 0.13 12.18 -0.92
CA HIS A 94 1.49 11.66 -1.00
C HIS A 94 2.49 12.70 -1.54
N ARG A 95 2.13 13.44 -2.58
CA ARG A 95 2.96 14.54 -3.11
C ARG A 95 3.15 15.68 -2.09
N LEU A 96 2.09 16.01 -1.33
CA LEU A 96 2.19 17.00 -0.24
C LEU A 96 3.07 16.50 0.90
N HIS A 97 3.00 15.21 1.22
CA HIS A 97 3.87 14.60 2.21
C HIS A 97 5.35 14.72 1.81
N HIS A 98 5.72 14.35 0.59
CA HIS A 98 7.10 14.55 0.12
C HIS A 98 7.54 16.02 0.05
N LYS A 99 6.61 16.93 -0.22
CA LYS A 99 6.92 18.37 -0.24
C LYS A 99 7.23 18.93 1.15
N ASN A 100 6.53 18.44 2.17
CA ASN A 100 6.55 19.01 3.52
C ASN A 100 7.01 18.02 4.59
N SER A 101 7.53 16.86 4.21
CA SER A 101 7.78 15.69 5.08
C SER A 101 8.04 16.01 6.55
N ASP A 102 7.17 15.53 7.43
CA ASP A 102 7.19 15.70 8.90
C ASP A 102 7.12 17.15 9.42
N HIS A 103 6.87 18.14 8.53
CA HIS A 103 6.75 19.56 8.87
C HIS A 103 5.31 20.07 8.79
N ASP A 104 5.11 21.35 9.08
CA ASP A 104 3.80 21.98 8.95
C ASP A 104 3.32 21.97 7.50
N GLY A 105 2.07 21.54 7.30
CA GLY A 105 1.50 21.32 5.97
C GLY A 105 1.63 19.88 5.45
N ASP A 106 2.37 19.02 6.14
CA ASP A 106 2.40 17.59 5.83
C ASP A 106 1.10 16.93 6.27
N PRO A 107 0.31 16.37 5.33
CA PRO A 107 -0.91 15.64 5.68
C PRO A 107 -0.63 14.30 6.36
N ASN A 108 0.62 13.83 6.35
CA ASN A 108 1.09 12.61 6.98
C ASN A 108 1.97 12.86 8.22
N LYS A 109 2.04 14.09 8.73
CA LYS A 109 2.69 14.44 10.01
C LYS A 109 2.00 13.76 11.20
N LEU A 110 1.65 12.49 11.03
CA LEU A 110 0.77 11.76 11.92
C LEU A 110 1.52 11.15 13.10
N ALA A 111 2.79 10.82 12.91
CA ALA A 111 3.60 10.23 13.97
C ALA A 111 3.76 11.18 15.18
N SER A 112 3.91 12.49 14.93
CA SER A 112 3.96 13.50 15.98
C SER A 112 2.61 13.72 16.70
N ASP A 113 1.51 13.39 16.03
CA ASP A 113 0.15 13.48 16.58
C ASP A 113 -0.21 12.26 17.45
N GLY A 114 0.62 11.23 17.44
CA GLY A 114 0.48 10.02 18.24
C GLY A 114 -0.33 8.91 17.57
N PHE A 115 -0.17 7.70 18.10
CA PHE A 115 -0.68 6.45 17.53
C PHE A 115 -2.18 6.48 17.20
N TRP A 116 -3.02 6.86 18.15
CA TRP A 116 -4.48 6.80 17.98
C TRP A 116 -4.98 7.78 16.92
N ARG A 117 -4.41 8.98 16.88
CA ARG A 117 -4.79 9.97 15.88
C ARG A 117 -4.36 9.53 14.49
N THR A 118 -3.14 9.01 14.34
CA THR A 118 -2.68 8.43 13.08
C THR A 118 -3.62 7.32 12.60
N MET A 119 -3.97 6.39 13.49
CA MET A 119 -4.89 5.30 13.16
C MET A 119 -6.24 5.80 12.63
N VAL A 120 -6.84 6.79 13.28
CA VAL A 120 -8.11 7.39 12.84
C VAL A 120 -7.96 8.07 11.48
N LEU A 121 -6.88 8.83 11.27
CA LEU A 121 -6.63 9.56 10.02
C LEU A 121 -6.21 8.65 8.86
N CYS A 122 -5.75 7.42 9.13
CA CYS A 122 -5.56 6.40 8.09
C CYS A 122 -6.88 5.91 7.48
N VAL A 123 -8.00 6.08 8.19
CA VAL A 123 -9.33 5.60 7.76
C VAL A 123 -10.22 6.74 7.26
N LEU A 124 -10.09 7.93 7.84
CA LEU A 124 -10.94 9.06 7.50
C LEU A 124 -10.43 9.84 6.27
N PRO A 125 -11.35 10.39 5.46
CA PRO A 125 -10.97 11.31 4.39
C PRO A 125 -10.20 12.52 4.94
N TYR A 126 -9.05 12.82 4.34
CA TYR A 126 -8.26 14.00 4.67
C TYR A 126 -8.42 15.07 3.58
N ARG A 127 -8.69 16.32 3.97
CA ARG A 127 -8.70 17.46 3.05
C ARG A 127 -7.31 18.10 3.06
N CYS A 128 -6.61 18.00 1.94
CA CYS A 128 -5.35 18.70 1.76
C CYS A 128 -5.61 20.20 1.57
N GLN A 129 -4.73 21.04 2.13
CA GLN A 129 -4.78 22.49 1.96
C GLN A 129 -4.37 22.94 0.56
N GLU A 130 -3.53 22.15 -0.11
CA GLU A 130 -3.00 22.43 -1.43
C GLU A 130 -3.32 21.25 -2.38
N ASN A 131 -3.55 21.54 -3.66
CA ASN A 131 -3.79 20.50 -4.67
C ASN A 131 -2.54 20.31 -5.55
N LEU A 132 -1.85 19.20 -5.35
CA LEU A 132 -0.72 18.76 -6.16
C LEU A 132 -1.06 17.55 -7.05
N ALA A 133 -2.34 17.18 -7.16
CA ALA A 133 -2.75 16.04 -8.01
C ALA A 133 -2.33 16.23 -9.47
N GLY A 134 -2.40 17.47 -9.97
CA GLY A 134 -1.95 17.80 -11.31
C GLY A 134 -2.86 17.28 -12.43
N ASP A 135 -2.65 17.77 -13.65
CA ASP A 135 -3.46 17.43 -14.82
C ASP A 135 -3.29 15.98 -15.28
N ASP A 136 -2.13 15.40 -15.02
CA ASP A 136 -1.82 13.99 -15.31
C ASP A 136 -2.82 13.01 -14.68
N ILE A 137 -3.42 13.39 -13.55
CA ILE A 137 -4.42 12.58 -12.83
C ILE A 137 -5.82 13.11 -13.10
N LEU A 138 -6.00 14.43 -13.03
CA LEU A 138 -7.33 15.06 -13.16
C LEU A 138 -7.95 14.85 -14.52
N GLN A 139 -7.14 14.65 -15.58
CA GLN A 139 -7.63 14.36 -16.93
C GLN A 139 -8.08 12.90 -17.11
N SER A 140 -7.62 11.96 -16.28
CA SER A 140 -8.02 10.56 -16.37
C SER A 140 -9.48 10.37 -15.95
N ARG A 141 -10.35 10.04 -16.92
CA ARG A 141 -11.76 9.73 -16.66
C ARG A 141 -11.92 8.57 -15.67
N THR A 142 -11.11 7.53 -15.79
CA THR A 142 -11.16 6.36 -14.89
C THR A 142 -10.84 6.76 -13.47
N LEU A 143 -9.74 7.51 -13.25
CA LEU A 143 -9.35 7.92 -11.89
C LEU A 143 -10.42 8.84 -11.26
N ARG A 144 -11.02 9.75 -12.04
CA ARG A 144 -12.11 10.61 -11.55
C ARG A 144 -13.36 9.84 -11.17
N ILE A 145 -13.76 8.84 -11.97
CA ILE A 145 -14.93 8.01 -11.67
C ILE A 145 -14.67 7.18 -10.42
N THR A 146 -13.51 6.54 -10.32
CA THR A 146 -13.15 5.68 -9.18
C THR A 146 -12.85 6.47 -7.91
N ALA A 147 -12.53 7.76 -7.99
CA ALA A 147 -12.42 8.66 -6.84
C ALA A 147 -13.78 9.11 -6.26
N SER A 148 -14.86 8.87 -7.00
CA SER A 148 -16.19 9.32 -6.59
C SER A 148 -16.70 8.55 -5.36
N PRO A 149 -17.26 9.21 -4.33
CA PRO A 149 -17.89 8.54 -3.20
C PRO A 149 -19.02 7.60 -3.61
N LEU A 150 -19.78 7.96 -4.64
CA LEU A 150 -20.84 7.10 -5.18
C LEU A 150 -20.26 5.80 -5.73
N TYR A 151 -19.16 5.88 -6.50
CA TYR A 151 -18.47 4.68 -6.98
C TYR A 151 -17.99 3.82 -5.82
N ALA A 152 -17.37 4.42 -4.79
CA ALA A 152 -16.91 3.70 -3.61
C ALA A 152 -18.04 2.90 -2.95
N ILE A 153 -19.17 3.55 -2.70
CA ILE A 153 -20.33 2.90 -2.06
C ILE A 153 -20.87 1.76 -2.94
N VAL A 154 -21.13 2.04 -4.22
CA VAL A 154 -21.72 1.05 -5.13
C VAL A 154 -20.77 -0.13 -5.36
N ALA A 155 -19.50 0.13 -5.68
CA ALA A 155 -18.51 -0.90 -5.97
C ALA A 155 -18.23 -1.79 -4.75
N GLN A 156 -18.04 -1.20 -3.57
CA GLN A 156 -17.76 -1.95 -2.35
C GLN A 156 -18.99 -2.73 -1.85
N SER A 157 -20.20 -2.17 -1.98
CA SER A 157 -21.45 -2.89 -1.68
C SER A 157 -21.67 -4.07 -2.62
N PHE A 158 -21.43 -3.87 -3.92
CA PHE A 158 -21.50 -4.94 -4.92
C PHE A 158 -20.47 -6.04 -4.64
N SER A 159 -19.23 -5.68 -4.37
CA SER A 159 -18.17 -6.62 -4.03
C SER A 159 -18.51 -7.43 -2.77
N PHE A 160 -19.01 -6.76 -1.71
CA PHE A 160 -19.42 -7.45 -0.51
C PHE A 160 -20.62 -8.39 -0.76
N TYR A 161 -21.60 -7.97 -1.56
CA TYR A 161 -22.73 -8.81 -1.94
C TYR A 161 -22.28 -10.07 -2.69
N LEU A 162 -21.36 -9.94 -3.66
CA LEU A 162 -20.81 -11.08 -4.36
C LEU A 162 -20.04 -12.02 -3.42
N LEU A 163 -19.20 -11.45 -2.56
CA LEU A 163 -18.46 -12.23 -1.57
C LEU A 163 -19.42 -13.01 -0.66
N TRP A 164 -20.50 -12.40 -0.19
CA TRP A 164 -21.52 -13.06 0.60
C TRP A 164 -22.19 -14.21 -0.17
N LYS A 165 -22.56 -14.00 -1.42
CA LYS A 165 -23.18 -15.04 -2.26
C LYS A 165 -22.25 -16.21 -2.52
N ILE A 166 -20.99 -15.94 -2.82
CA ILE A 166 -19.96 -16.98 -3.06
C ILE A 166 -19.62 -17.71 -1.75
N ALA A 167 -19.48 -17.00 -0.66
CA ALA A 167 -19.18 -17.58 0.65
C ALA A 167 -20.31 -18.42 1.25
N GLY A 168 -21.54 -18.24 0.79
CA GLY A 168 -22.73 -18.94 1.29
C GLY A 168 -23.13 -18.59 2.74
N SER A 169 -22.41 -17.67 3.39
CA SER A 169 -22.64 -17.27 4.77
C SER A 169 -22.31 -15.78 4.96
N LEU A 170 -23.27 -15.02 5.50
CA LEU A 170 -23.05 -13.62 5.83
C LEU A 170 -21.94 -13.45 6.88
N LYS A 171 -21.94 -14.31 7.91
CA LYS A 171 -20.91 -14.29 8.97
C LYS A 171 -19.51 -14.49 8.38
N PHE A 172 -19.34 -15.48 7.51
CA PHE A 172 -18.07 -15.78 6.88
C PHE A 172 -17.62 -14.64 5.96
N ALA A 173 -18.53 -14.09 5.15
CA ALA A 173 -18.24 -12.93 4.29
C ALA A 173 -17.82 -11.69 5.11
N LEU A 174 -18.50 -11.41 6.24
CA LEU A 174 -18.13 -10.33 7.14
C LEU A 174 -16.73 -10.51 7.72
N VAL A 175 -16.39 -11.72 8.17
CA VAL A 175 -15.04 -12.04 8.69
C VAL A 175 -13.97 -11.78 7.63
N MET A 176 -14.15 -12.29 6.42
CA MET A 176 -13.20 -12.08 5.33
C MET A 176 -13.08 -10.59 4.98
N TRP A 177 -14.20 -9.91 4.81
CA TRP A 177 -14.23 -8.52 4.36
C TRP A 177 -13.63 -7.55 5.38
N PHE A 178 -14.03 -7.63 6.66
CA PHE A 178 -13.50 -6.78 7.72
C PHE A 178 -12.07 -7.14 8.12
N GLY A 179 -11.74 -8.44 8.13
CA GLY A 179 -10.38 -8.88 8.44
C GLY A 179 -9.33 -8.28 7.51
N MET A 180 -9.63 -8.19 6.20
CA MET A 180 -8.75 -7.52 5.25
C MET A 180 -8.62 -6.02 5.51
N ARG A 181 -9.66 -5.33 5.98
CA ARG A 181 -9.58 -3.91 6.32
C ARG A 181 -8.76 -3.67 7.59
N ILE A 182 -8.84 -4.57 8.55
CA ILE A 182 -7.98 -4.54 9.75
C ILE A 182 -6.50 -4.74 9.35
N PHE A 183 -6.23 -5.69 8.46
CA PHE A 183 -4.87 -5.88 7.93
C PHE A 183 -4.38 -4.67 7.15
N ALA A 184 -5.21 -4.10 6.26
CA ALA A 184 -4.88 -2.89 5.52
C ALA A 184 -4.63 -1.68 6.45
N LEU A 185 -5.38 -1.56 7.55
CA LEU A 185 -5.13 -0.53 8.56
C LEU A 185 -3.75 -0.73 9.21
N TRP A 186 -3.38 -1.96 9.55
CA TRP A 186 -2.05 -2.25 10.08
C TRP A 186 -0.95 -1.89 9.06
N VAL A 187 -1.11 -2.21 7.77
CA VAL A 187 -0.18 -1.80 6.69
C VAL A 187 -0.05 -0.28 6.62
N ASN A 188 -1.17 0.45 6.67
CA ASN A 188 -1.17 1.91 6.71
C ASN A 188 -0.46 2.47 7.94
N MET A 189 -0.61 1.83 9.11
CA MET A 189 0.10 2.22 10.34
C MET A 189 1.60 1.98 10.23
N ILE A 190 2.04 0.91 9.55
CA ILE A 190 3.47 0.73 9.24
C ILE A 190 3.99 1.97 8.51
N GLN A 191 3.34 2.36 7.41
CA GLN A 191 3.82 3.42 6.53
C GLN A 191 3.69 4.83 7.12
N ASN A 192 2.69 5.11 7.95
CA ASN A 192 2.41 6.47 8.40
C ASN A 192 2.82 6.74 9.85
N TYR A 193 2.96 5.71 10.69
CA TYR A 193 3.32 5.88 12.09
C TYR A 193 4.69 5.31 12.39
N TRP A 194 4.88 4.00 12.18
CA TRP A 194 6.12 3.34 12.64
C TRP A 194 7.33 3.73 11.80
N THR A 195 7.18 3.94 10.49
CA THR A 195 8.29 4.42 9.65
C THR A 195 8.61 5.91 9.83
N HIS A 196 7.79 6.69 10.53
CA HIS A 196 8.04 8.10 10.86
C HIS A 196 8.27 8.33 12.36
N THR A 197 8.34 7.25 13.15
CA THR A 197 8.63 7.32 14.58
C THR A 197 10.05 6.80 14.83
N ARG A 198 10.92 7.67 15.35
CA ARG A 198 12.28 7.28 15.76
C ARG A 198 12.17 6.08 16.71
N ASP A 199 13.14 5.22 16.76
CA ASP A 199 13.23 3.99 17.58
C ASP A 199 12.57 2.73 16.97
N PHE A 200 11.77 2.82 15.92
CA PHE A 200 11.13 1.63 15.33
C PHE A 200 11.88 1.01 14.16
N GLY A 201 12.84 1.73 13.57
CA GLY A 201 13.59 1.27 12.40
C GLY A 201 15.08 1.59 12.49
N TYR A 202 15.69 1.76 11.33
CA TYR A 202 17.04 2.28 11.16
C TYR A 202 17.05 3.36 10.08
N ARG A 203 18.08 4.19 10.06
CA ARG A 203 18.31 5.20 9.04
C ARG A 203 19.62 4.92 8.34
N ARG A 204 19.58 4.92 7.02
CA ARG A 204 20.77 4.91 6.15
C ARG A 204 21.20 6.32 5.84
N TYR A 205 20.25 7.19 5.55
CA TYR A 205 20.47 8.58 5.22
C TYR A 205 20.05 9.47 6.38
N LEU A 206 20.96 10.35 6.79
CA LEU A 206 20.73 11.29 7.88
C LEU A 206 20.29 12.62 7.28
N ASP A 207 19.03 12.70 6.89
CA ASP A 207 18.40 13.94 6.49
C ASP A 207 17.83 14.62 7.74
N GLU A 208 18.25 15.87 8.00
CA GLU A 208 17.84 16.63 9.19
C GLU A 208 16.35 17.01 9.13
N HIS A 209 15.82 17.10 7.92
CA HIS A 209 14.44 17.55 7.67
C HIS A 209 13.42 16.43 7.56
N ASP A 210 13.82 15.17 7.76
CA ASP A 210 12.96 14.01 7.59
C ASP A 210 13.14 13.03 8.76
N ASN A 211 12.04 12.50 9.29
CA ASN A 211 12.04 11.47 10.34
C ASN A 211 11.91 10.04 9.79
N ALA A 212 11.88 9.87 8.47
CA ALA A 212 11.68 8.57 7.85
C ALA A 212 12.71 7.52 8.29
N MET A 213 12.22 6.33 8.58
CA MET A 213 12.97 5.16 9.05
C MET A 213 12.75 4.00 8.09
N ASN A 214 13.75 3.15 7.94
CA ASN A 214 13.60 1.86 7.27
C ASN A 214 13.15 0.80 8.27
N ILE A 215 12.12 0.04 7.90
CA ILE A 215 11.70 -1.17 8.60
C ILE A 215 12.06 -2.35 7.67
N GLY A 216 13.07 -3.13 8.04
CA GLY A 216 13.63 -4.19 7.20
C GLY A 216 13.13 -5.60 7.50
N GLU A 217 12.22 -5.80 8.47
CA GLU A 217 11.69 -7.12 8.80
C GLU A 217 10.81 -7.67 7.68
N TRP A 218 10.93 -8.97 7.41
CA TRP A 218 10.31 -9.65 6.28
C TRP A 218 8.79 -9.39 6.13
N LEU A 219 8.02 -9.47 7.23
CA LEU A 219 6.57 -9.29 7.17
C LEU A 219 6.16 -7.85 6.79
N PRO A 220 6.66 -6.78 7.43
CA PRO A 220 6.43 -5.40 6.99
C PRO A 220 6.83 -5.15 5.53
N VAL A 221 8.05 -5.59 5.13
CA VAL A 221 8.54 -5.39 3.75
C VAL A 221 7.61 -6.05 2.74
N THR A 222 7.24 -7.32 2.97
CA THR A 222 6.33 -8.03 2.08
C THR A 222 4.93 -7.41 2.08
N ALA A 223 4.40 -7.07 3.26
CA ALA A 223 3.05 -6.53 3.41
C ALA A 223 2.87 -5.15 2.74
N THR A 224 3.93 -4.32 2.75
CA THR A 224 3.92 -2.96 2.20
C THR A 224 4.50 -2.86 0.78
N PHE A 225 4.88 -3.98 0.16
CA PHE A 225 5.61 -3.97 -1.12
C PHE A 225 6.87 -3.09 -1.04
N SER A 226 7.63 -3.28 0.04
CA SER A 226 8.86 -2.56 0.38
C SER A 226 8.69 -1.06 0.71
N ALA A 227 7.49 -0.50 0.62
CA ALA A 227 7.27 0.92 0.93
C ALA A 227 7.59 1.28 2.40
N CYS A 228 7.86 0.31 3.28
CA CYS A 228 8.37 0.54 4.64
C CYS A 228 9.89 0.76 4.70
N LEU A 229 10.63 0.67 3.58
CA LEU A 229 12.00 1.17 3.45
C LEU A 229 11.95 2.69 3.21
N GLN A 230 11.32 3.40 4.14
CA GLN A 230 10.86 4.76 3.94
C GLN A 230 12.01 5.78 3.94
N ASN A 231 13.08 5.57 4.73
CA ASN A 231 14.24 6.46 4.71
C ASN A 231 15.00 6.40 3.37
N ASN A 232 15.14 5.21 2.79
CA ASN A 232 15.70 5.05 1.45
C ASN A 232 14.84 5.77 0.41
N HIS A 233 13.52 5.54 0.49
CA HIS A 233 12.54 6.12 -0.41
C HIS A 233 12.49 7.65 -0.32
N HIS A 234 12.46 8.23 0.87
CA HIS A 234 12.43 9.69 1.03
C HIS A 234 13.71 10.35 0.54
N HIS A 235 14.86 9.70 0.69
CA HIS A 235 16.11 10.23 0.19
C HIS A 235 16.19 10.18 -1.35
N TYR A 236 15.69 9.09 -1.96
CA TYR A 236 15.64 8.92 -3.42
C TYR A 236 14.23 8.52 -3.90
N PRO A 237 13.26 9.43 -3.88
CA PRO A 237 11.84 9.09 -4.07
C PRO A 237 11.50 8.57 -5.48
N THR A 238 12.37 8.76 -6.45
CA THR A 238 12.14 8.30 -7.82
C THR A 238 12.79 6.97 -8.16
N LEU A 239 13.66 6.42 -7.29
CA LEU A 239 14.25 5.11 -7.53
C LEU A 239 13.21 4.00 -7.48
N LEU A 240 13.30 3.07 -8.42
CA LEU A 240 12.38 1.92 -8.50
C LEU A 240 12.71 0.87 -7.44
N ARG A 241 13.98 0.74 -7.11
CA ARG A 241 14.45 -0.15 -6.06
C ARG A 241 14.53 0.61 -4.75
N LEU A 242 13.80 0.14 -3.75
CA LEU A 242 13.78 0.73 -2.41
C LEU A 242 14.85 0.13 -1.48
N SER A 243 15.37 -1.05 -1.79
CA SER A 243 16.55 -1.60 -1.09
C SER A 243 17.83 -0.97 -1.64
N HIS A 244 18.62 -0.39 -0.76
CA HIS A 244 19.91 0.25 -1.09
C HIS A 244 21.11 -0.51 -0.50
N ASP A 245 20.88 -1.76 -0.08
CA ASP A 245 21.88 -2.64 0.48
C ASP A 245 21.49 -4.11 0.22
N GLU A 246 22.49 -5.00 0.11
CA GLU A 246 22.26 -6.43 -0.13
C GLU A 246 21.51 -7.13 1.00
N SER A 247 21.60 -6.59 2.23
CA SER A 247 20.87 -7.11 3.38
C SER A 247 19.39 -6.72 3.39
N GLU A 248 18.97 -5.79 2.54
CA GLU A 248 17.60 -5.31 2.44
C GLU A 248 16.83 -6.12 1.40
N TYR A 249 15.73 -6.75 1.81
CA TYR A 249 14.82 -7.42 0.89
C TYR A 249 13.87 -6.42 0.23
N ASP A 250 13.65 -6.54 -1.08
CA ASP A 250 12.76 -5.65 -1.84
C ASP A 250 11.73 -6.42 -2.66
N PHE A 251 10.56 -6.65 -2.04
CA PHE A 251 9.44 -7.34 -2.68
C PHE A 251 8.78 -6.47 -3.77
N GLY A 252 8.69 -5.15 -3.55
CA GLY A 252 8.12 -4.20 -4.52
C GLY A 252 8.92 -4.18 -5.83
N PHE A 253 10.24 -4.14 -5.73
CA PHE A 253 11.08 -4.20 -6.93
C PHE A 253 10.95 -5.51 -7.71
N LEU A 254 10.72 -6.62 -7.01
CA LEU A 254 10.42 -7.90 -7.66
C LEU A 254 9.15 -7.82 -8.51
N THR A 255 8.09 -7.20 -8.01
CA THR A 255 6.83 -7.01 -8.77
C THR A 255 7.04 -6.09 -9.97
N VAL A 256 7.82 -5.03 -9.84
CA VAL A 256 8.21 -4.15 -10.96
C VAL A 256 8.97 -4.93 -12.04
N LYS A 257 9.95 -5.78 -11.66
CA LYS A 257 10.67 -6.63 -12.62
C LYS A 257 9.73 -7.56 -13.39
N VAL A 258 8.79 -8.21 -12.73
CA VAL A 258 7.78 -9.08 -13.36
C VAL A 258 6.91 -8.28 -14.33
N MET A 259 6.40 -7.13 -13.93
CA MET A 259 5.59 -6.29 -14.82
C MET A 259 6.38 -5.78 -16.03
N LYS A 260 7.66 -5.43 -15.82
CA LYS A 260 8.57 -5.03 -16.92
C LYS A 260 8.78 -6.18 -17.91
N SER A 261 9.02 -7.40 -17.42
CA SER A 261 9.19 -8.59 -18.28
C SER A 261 7.94 -8.95 -19.08
N LEU A 262 6.74 -8.69 -18.53
CA LEU A 262 5.47 -8.85 -19.20
C LEU A 262 5.14 -7.68 -20.17
N GLY A 263 6.00 -6.68 -20.27
CA GLY A 263 5.81 -5.49 -21.10
C GLY A 263 4.62 -4.62 -20.68
N LEU A 264 4.21 -4.68 -19.41
CA LEU A 264 3.12 -3.88 -18.84
C LEU A 264 3.57 -2.49 -18.42
N VAL A 265 4.86 -2.34 -18.13
CA VAL A 265 5.47 -1.13 -17.61
C VAL A 265 6.89 -0.96 -18.18
N LYS A 266 7.35 0.27 -18.25
CA LYS A 266 8.76 0.63 -18.48
C LYS A 266 9.18 1.69 -17.47
N ALA A 267 10.46 1.72 -17.11
CA ALA A 267 11.03 2.80 -16.31
C ALA A 267 11.02 4.11 -17.12
N THR A 268 10.75 5.22 -16.45
CA THR A 268 10.99 6.55 -17.01
C THR A 268 12.44 6.95 -16.77
N SER A 269 12.89 8.04 -17.40
CA SER A 269 14.23 8.61 -17.11
C SER A 269 14.41 8.97 -15.63
N ARG A 270 13.35 9.22 -14.88
CA ARG A 270 13.41 9.49 -13.43
C ARG A 270 13.69 8.22 -12.64
N GLY A 271 13.05 7.09 -13.00
CA GLY A 271 13.21 5.81 -12.30
C GLY A 271 14.55 5.10 -12.61
N GLU A 272 15.27 5.52 -13.65
CA GLU A 272 16.55 4.93 -14.07
C GLU A 272 17.76 5.75 -13.62
N ILE A 273 17.57 6.93 -13.03
CA ILE A 273 18.67 7.73 -12.50
C ILE A 273 19.21 7.06 -11.25
N ILE A 274 20.47 6.69 -11.30
CA ILE A 274 21.22 6.11 -10.18
C ILE A 274 22.08 7.22 -9.59
N PRO A 275 21.85 7.66 -8.35
CA PRO A 275 22.73 8.57 -7.66
C PRO A 275 24.11 7.96 -7.45
N ASN A 276 25.17 8.76 -7.54
CA ASN A 276 26.56 8.29 -7.46
C ASN A 276 26.95 7.69 -6.09
N ASP A 277 26.17 7.97 -5.07
CA ASP A 277 26.38 7.52 -3.68
C ASP A 277 25.60 6.26 -3.32
N VAL A 278 24.77 5.74 -4.22
CA VAL A 278 24.13 4.43 -4.06
C VAL A 278 25.08 3.36 -4.61
N PRO A 279 25.49 2.37 -3.82
CA PRO A 279 26.33 1.29 -4.29
C PRO A 279 25.72 0.57 -5.50
N LEU A 280 26.46 0.40 -6.59
CA LEU A 280 25.96 -0.22 -7.83
C LEU A 280 25.54 -1.67 -7.63
N ASP A 281 26.21 -2.40 -6.73
CA ASP A 281 25.89 -3.76 -6.31
C ASP A 281 24.53 -3.85 -5.59
N ALA A 282 24.15 -2.80 -4.85
CA ALA A 282 22.83 -2.69 -4.25
C ALA A 282 21.69 -2.52 -5.28
N LEU A 283 21.99 -2.14 -6.50
CA LEU A 283 20.99 -1.85 -7.53
C LEU A 283 20.60 -3.07 -8.37
N GLY A 284 21.39 -4.17 -8.32
CA GLY A 284 21.05 -5.48 -8.90
C GLY A 284 20.73 -5.45 -10.39
N PHE A 285 21.67 -4.93 -11.18
CA PHE A 285 21.66 -5.07 -12.65
C PHE A 285 21.98 -6.48 -13.08
#